data_5f6a551e3685332e69f52f99c841e93b
#
_entry.id   5f6a551e3685332e69f52f99c841e93b
#
_cell.length_a   1.000
_cell.length_b   1.000
_cell.length_c   1.000
_cell.angle_alpha   90.00
_cell.angle_beta   90.00
_cell.angle_gamma   90.00
#
_symmetry.space_group_name_H-M   'P 1'
#
loop_
_entity.id
_entity.type
_entity.pdbx_description
1 polymer ?
#
loop_
_entity_poly.entity_id
_entity_poly.type
_entity_poly.pdbx_seq_one_letter_code
_entity_poly.pdbx_strand_id
1 'polypeptide(L)'
;LSGSQKKKERREMLERIESGAAALVVGTHAVIQEQVKFRRLALAIIDEQHRFGVAQRLALRGKMGTDSQAAENDGAPPAAAMEPHLLMMSATPIPRTLAMSYYADLDVSTLDELPPGRTPIVTKVVNEARREEVIERIHSQIAQGRQVYWVCPLIEESEALDLSNATATHADLSEALPGVMVGLLHSRMPTAEKKAVMALFTSGQMGVLVS
;
A
#
# COMPACT_ATOMS: atom_id res chain seq x y z
N LEU A 1 -2.42 9.41 10.54
CA LEU A 1 -3.82 9.85 10.34
C LEU A 1 -4.48 8.95 9.30
N SER A 2 -5.58 8.29 9.62
CA SER A 2 -6.32 7.40 8.70
C SER A 2 -7.82 7.71 8.75
N GLY A 3 -8.56 7.27 7.71
CA GLY A 3 -10.02 7.46 7.64
C GLY A 3 -10.83 6.68 8.66
N SER A 4 -10.27 5.62 9.25
CA SER A 4 -10.93 4.72 10.22
C SER A 4 -10.75 5.12 11.68
N GLN A 5 -10.09 6.23 11.97
CA GLN A 5 -9.85 6.69 13.35
C GLN A 5 -11.11 7.26 14.00
N LYS A 6 -11.21 7.09 15.33
CA LYS A 6 -12.28 7.70 16.12
C LYS A 6 -12.22 9.22 16.05
N LYS A 7 -13.39 9.89 16.04
CA LYS A 7 -13.49 11.35 15.89
C LYS A 7 -12.64 12.14 16.92
N LYS A 8 -12.59 11.68 18.18
CA LYS A 8 -11.82 12.34 19.24
C LYS A 8 -10.32 12.27 18.96
N GLU A 9 -9.79 11.10 18.69
CA GLU A 9 -8.37 10.88 18.37
C GLU A 9 -7.95 11.67 17.13
N ARG A 10 -8.82 11.68 16.11
CA ARG A 10 -8.58 12.45 14.90
C ARG A 10 -8.46 13.96 15.18
N ARG A 11 -9.34 14.52 16.02
CA ARG A 11 -9.30 15.94 16.38
C ARG A 11 -8.00 16.28 17.12
N GLU A 12 -7.62 15.50 18.11
CA GLU A 12 -6.36 15.69 18.84
C GLU A 12 -5.13 15.65 17.92
N MET A 13 -5.14 14.74 16.93
CA MET A 13 -4.07 14.69 15.93
C MET A 13 -4.05 15.92 15.04
N LEU A 14 -5.19 16.42 14.59
CA LEU A 14 -5.28 17.63 13.77
C LEU A 14 -4.76 18.85 14.53
N GLU A 15 -5.12 19.04 15.79
CA GLU A 15 -4.63 20.10 16.65
C GLU A 15 -3.09 20.04 16.81
N ARG A 16 -2.51 18.85 16.95
CA ARG A 16 -1.06 18.66 17.02
C ARG A 16 -0.34 18.97 15.70
N ILE A 17 -0.97 18.72 14.56
CA ILE A 17 -0.41 19.05 13.25
C ILE A 17 -0.46 20.57 13.05
N GLU A 18 -1.60 21.18 13.32
CA GLU A 18 -1.82 22.61 13.13
C GLU A 18 -0.93 23.46 14.07
N SER A 19 -0.77 23.04 15.32
CA SER A 19 0.12 23.70 16.28
C SER A 19 1.61 23.50 15.99
N GLY A 20 1.97 22.55 15.12
CA GLY A 20 3.36 22.18 14.85
C GLY A 20 4.00 21.30 15.94
N ALA A 21 3.22 20.80 16.89
CA ALA A 21 3.69 19.85 17.91
C ALA A 21 4.03 18.47 17.31
N ALA A 22 3.51 18.14 16.13
CA ALA A 22 3.84 16.93 15.39
C ALA A 22 4.93 17.24 14.36
N ALA A 23 6.14 16.73 14.58
CA ALA A 23 7.26 16.88 13.64
C ALA A 23 7.15 15.94 12.42
N LEU A 24 6.51 14.79 12.59
CA LEU A 24 6.27 13.78 11.54
C LEU A 24 4.81 13.35 11.54
N VAL A 25 4.19 13.35 10.37
CA VAL A 25 2.82 12.89 10.18
C VAL A 25 2.80 11.77 9.17
N VAL A 26 2.32 10.59 9.57
CA VAL A 26 2.12 9.44 8.70
C VAL A 26 0.63 9.15 8.55
N GLY A 27 0.19 8.87 7.35
CA GLY A 27 -1.22 8.56 7.12
C GLY A 27 -1.52 8.17 5.68
N THR A 28 -2.79 7.92 5.43
CA THR A 28 -3.32 7.64 4.09
C THR A 28 -3.74 8.96 3.41
N HIS A 29 -4.55 8.91 2.38
CA HIS A 29 -5.18 10.09 1.74
C HIS A 29 -5.85 11.06 2.74
N ALA A 30 -6.14 10.59 3.96
CA ALA A 30 -6.70 11.42 5.02
C ALA A 30 -5.79 12.60 5.43
N VAL A 31 -4.48 12.51 5.18
CA VAL A 31 -3.51 13.57 5.47
C VAL A 31 -3.62 14.75 4.49
N ILE A 32 -4.14 14.50 3.28
CA ILE A 32 -4.23 15.50 2.21
C ILE A 32 -5.56 16.28 2.26
N GLN A 33 -6.54 15.83 3.04
CA GLN A 33 -7.85 16.47 3.12
C GLN A 33 -7.74 17.94 3.57
N GLU A 34 -8.62 18.80 3.09
CA GLU A 34 -8.60 20.26 3.33
C GLU A 34 -8.51 20.64 4.81
N GLN A 35 -9.15 19.85 5.67
CA GLN A 35 -9.16 20.06 7.11
C GLN A 35 -7.80 19.83 7.81
N VAL A 36 -6.82 19.25 7.11
CA VAL A 36 -5.46 19.05 7.66
C VAL A 36 -4.63 20.27 7.31
N LYS A 37 -4.31 21.07 8.28
CA LYS A 37 -3.47 22.27 8.13
C LYS A 37 -2.12 22.01 8.76
N PHE A 38 -1.06 22.17 7.99
CA PHE A 38 0.32 22.07 8.50
C PHE A 38 0.81 23.44 8.89
N ARG A 39 1.41 23.58 10.06
CA ARG A 39 2.02 24.83 10.46
C ARG A 39 3.23 25.19 9.56
N ARG A 40 4.05 24.20 9.24
CA ARG A 40 5.20 24.34 8.34
C ARG A 40 5.56 22.98 7.76
N LEU A 41 5.22 22.75 6.51
CA LEU A 41 5.52 21.53 5.80
C LEU A 41 6.85 21.70 5.04
N ALA A 42 7.88 20.95 5.40
CA ALA A 42 9.20 21.02 4.77
C ALA A 42 9.40 19.90 3.73
N LEU A 43 8.80 18.73 3.96
CA LEU A 43 8.95 17.57 3.07
C LEU A 43 7.66 16.77 3.05
N ALA A 44 7.20 16.43 1.86
CA ALA A 44 6.11 15.47 1.63
C ALA A 44 6.66 14.24 0.89
N ILE A 45 6.40 13.06 1.44
CA ILE A 45 6.79 11.79 0.83
C ILE A 45 5.52 11.04 0.46
N ILE A 46 5.38 10.68 -0.82
CA ILE A 46 4.25 9.95 -1.37
C ILE A 46 4.74 8.61 -1.88
N ASP A 47 4.26 7.54 -1.28
CA ASP A 47 4.46 6.19 -1.77
C ASP A 47 3.30 5.77 -2.68
N GLU A 48 3.56 4.86 -3.63
CA GLU A 48 2.57 4.40 -4.60
C GLU A 48 1.87 5.57 -5.33
N GLN A 49 2.66 6.46 -5.91
CA GLN A 49 2.17 7.70 -6.54
C GLN A 49 1.05 7.48 -7.57
N HIS A 50 0.96 6.31 -8.20
CA HIS A 50 -0.09 5.98 -9.16
C HIS A 50 -1.50 5.95 -8.54
N ARG A 51 -1.60 5.78 -7.22
CA ARG A 51 -2.85 5.86 -6.45
C ARG A 51 -3.31 7.29 -6.18
N PHE A 52 -2.47 8.28 -6.51
CA PHE A 52 -2.78 9.70 -6.32
C PHE A 52 -3.23 10.32 -7.64
N GLY A 53 -4.50 10.73 -7.72
CA GLY A 53 -5.03 11.47 -8.84
C GLY A 53 -4.44 12.89 -8.96
N VAL A 54 -4.64 13.54 -10.11
CA VAL A 54 -4.16 14.90 -10.37
C VAL A 54 -4.70 15.91 -9.34
N ALA A 55 -5.99 15.82 -8.99
CA ALA A 55 -6.63 16.70 -8.01
C ALA A 55 -5.97 16.61 -6.61
N GLN A 56 -5.59 15.41 -6.19
CA GLN A 56 -4.95 15.20 -4.89
C GLN A 56 -3.53 15.77 -4.84
N ARG A 57 -2.81 15.72 -5.96
CA ARG A 57 -1.48 16.32 -6.10
C ARG A 57 -1.54 17.84 -6.09
N LEU A 58 -2.52 18.44 -6.78
CA LEU A 58 -2.78 19.87 -6.74
C LEU A 58 -3.19 20.33 -5.34
N ALA A 59 -4.04 19.59 -4.64
CA ALA A 59 -4.41 19.89 -3.26
C ALA A 59 -3.21 19.86 -2.32
N LEU A 60 -2.25 18.95 -2.52
CA LEU A 60 -1.02 18.91 -1.74
C LEU A 60 -0.15 20.15 -2.03
N ARG A 61 0.02 20.53 -3.30
CA ARG A 61 0.73 21.76 -3.68
C ARG A 61 0.06 23.01 -3.08
N GLY A 62 -1.26 23.12 -3.11
CA GLY A 62 -1.99 24.22 -2.49
C GLY A 62 -1.78 24.34 -0.99
N LYS A 63 -1.58 23.24 -0.28
CA LYS A 63 -1.24 23.23 1.15
C LYS A 63 0.20 23.67 1.42
N MET A 64 1.05 23.58 0.43
CA MET A 64 2.46 23.96 0.50
C MET A 64 2.66 25.47 0.37
N GLY A 65 1.68 26.21 -0.19
CA GLY A 65 1.78 27.66 -0.42
C GLY A 65 1.07 28.56 0.60
N THR A 66 0.43 28.02 1.64
CA THR A 66 -0.42 28.80 2.55
C THR A 66 0.32 29.57 3.66
N ASP A 67 1.63 29.40 3.79
CA ASP A 67 2.42 30.17 4.79
C ASP A 67 2.62 31.65 4.44
N SER A 68 2.23 32.10 3.24
CA SER A 68 2.36 33.48 2.82
C SER A 68 1.40 34.46 3.53
N GLN A 69 0.35 33.95 4.18
CA GLN A 69 -0.63 34.81 4.87
C GLN A 69 -0.34 35.06 6.36
N ALA A 70 0.56 34.28 6.97
CA ALA A 70 0.93 34.48 8.37
C ALA A 70 2.03 35.52 8.57
N ALA A 71 2.74 35.93 7.52
CA ALA A 71 3.87 36.85 7.57
C ALA A 71 3.49 38.32 7.43
N GLU A 72 2.23 38.65 7.16
CA GLU A 72 1.82 40.07 6.95
C GLU A 72 1.74 40.93 8.26
N ASN A 73 1.87 40.32 9.44
CA ASN A 73 1.67 41.02 10.69
C ASN A 73 2.97 41.47 11.44
N ASP A 74 4.16 41.13 10.97
CA ASP A 74 5.37 41.37 11.80
C ASP A 74 6.46 42.24 11.12
N GLY A 75 6.18 42.88 9.99
CA GLY A 75 7.11 43.87 9.40
C GLY A 75 8.51 43.31 9.03
N ALA A 76 8.72 42.04 9.12
CA ALA A 76 9.91 41.37 8.63
C ALA A 76 9.84 41.18 7.10
N PRO A 77 10.97 41.34 6.36
CA PRO A 77 10.95 41.03 4.93
C PRO A 77 10.43 39.62 4.71
N PRO A 78 9.58 39.39 3.69
CA PRO A 78 9.03 38.08 3.44
C PRO A 78 10.19 37.08 3.31
N ALA A 79 10.34 36.22 4.31
CA ALA A 79 11.24 35.10 4.20
C ALA A 79 10.78 34.33 2.93
N ALA A 80 11.68 34.23 1.95
CA ALA A 80 11.39 33.59 0.69
C ALA A 80 10.59 32.30 1.00
N ALA A 81 9.33 32.23 0.53
CA ALA A 81 8.45 31.14 0.85
C ALA A 81 9.16 29.86 0.43
N MET A 82 9.70 29.14 1.39
CA MET A 82 10.40 27.88 1.12
C MET A 82 9.33 26.86 0.69
N GLU A 83 9.31 26.55 -0.59
CA GLU A 83 8.48 25.47 -1.08
C GLU A 83 8.97 24.15 -0.46
N PRO A 84 8.08 23.34 0.09
CA PRO A 84 8.45 22.04 0.63
C PRO A 84 8.93 21.11 -0.48
N HIS A 85 9.89 20.28 -0.15
CA HIS A 85 10.35 19.24 -1.04
C HIS A 85 9.28 18.17 -1.20
N LEU A 86 9.13 17.65 -2.42
CA LEU A 86 8.20 16.58 -2.74
C LEU A 86 8.97 15.36 -3.26
N LEU A 87 8.91 14.25 -2.53
CA LEU A 87 9.43 12.96 -2.95
C LEU A 87 8.27 12.03 -3.31
N MET A 88 8.19 11.64 -4.56
CA MET A 88 7.22 10.67 -5.05
C MET A 88 7.91 9.35 -5.38
N MET A 89 7.36 8.25 -4.88
CA MET A 89 7.91 6.91 -5.08
C MET A 89 6.89 6.00 -5.78
N SER A 90 7.36 5.08 -6.59
CA SER A 90 6.54 4.04 -7.21
C SER A 90 7.39 2.81 -7.49
N ALA A 91 6.83 1.63 -7.25
CA ALA A 91 7.43 0.36 -7.65
C ALA A 91 7.14 0.02 -9.13
N THR A 92 6.19 0.70 -9.76
CA THR A 92 5.88 0.51 -11.18
C THR A 92 6.76 1.41 -12.03
N PRO A 93 7.54 0.87 -12.99
CA PRO A 93 8.37 1.70 -13.85
C PRO A 93 7.48 2.61 -14.71
N ILE A 94 7.62 3.91 -14.54
CA ILE A 94 6.99 4.89 -15.41
C ILE A 94 8.00 5.20 -16.53
N PRO A 95 7.64 5.01 -17.80
CA PRO A 95 8.53 5.38 -18.89
C PRO A 95 9.02 6.83 -18.74
N ARG A 96 10.33 7.05 -18.84
CA ARG A 96 10.94 8.37 -18.62
C ARG A 96 10.29 9.47 -19.45
N THR A 97 9.90 9.15 -20.68
CA THR A 97 9.16 10.06 -21.58
C THR A 97 7.81 10.47 -21.00
N LEU A 98 7.08 9.55 -20.38
CA LEU A 98 5.79 9.83 -19.74
C LEU A 98 5.98 10.67 -18.47
N ALA A 99 7.01 10.37 -17.68
CA ALA A 99 7.36 11.16 -16.51
C ALA A 99 7.70 12.61 -16.87
N MET A 100 8.47 12.82 -17.93
CA MET A 100 8.84 14.15 -18.42
C MET A 100 7.67 14.92 -19.04
N SER A 101 6.70 14.23 -19.65
CA SER A 101 5.52 14.90 -20.25
C SER A 101 4.51 15.39 -19.23
N TYR A 102 4.39 14.67 -18.11
CA TYR A 102 3.43 15.01 -17.03
C TYR A 102 4.07 15.80 -15.88
N TYR A 103 5.41 15.82 -15.78
CA TYR A 103 6.15 16.32 -14.62
C TYR A 103 7.42 17.05 -15.08
N ALA A 104 7.26 18.06 -15.94
CA ALA A 104 8.35 18.75 -16.64
C ALA A 104 9.53 19.20 -15.76
N ASP A 105 9.32 19.32 -14.43
CA ASP A 105 10.30 19.82 -13.47
C ASP A 105 10.71 18.77 -12.42
N LEU A 106 10.55 17.47 -12.68
CA LEU A 106 10.94 16.43 -11.72
C LEU A 106 12.27 15.78 -12.08
N ASP A 107 13.17 15.74 -11.12
CA ASP A 107 14.33 14.86 -11.16
C ASP A 107 13.89 13.41 -10.92
N VAL A 108 14.34 12.50 -11.76
CA VAL A 108 13.99 11.08 -11.67
C VAL A 108 15.22 10.26 -11.30
N SER A 109 15.14 9.58 -10.16
CA SER A 109 16.12 8.58 -9.74
C SER A 109 15.53 7.18 -9.90
N THR A 110 16.24 6.32 -10.61
CA THR A 110 15.86 4.92 -10.80
C THR A 110 16.72 4.03 -9.90
N LEU A 111 16.05 3.22 -9.06
CA LEU A 111 16.71 2.20 -8.24
C LEU A 111 16.63 0.89 -9.01
N ASP A 112 17.72 0.50 -9.65
CA ASP A 112 17.83 -0.66 -10.54
C ASP A 112 18.49 -1.88 -9.86
N GLU A 113 18.99 -1.70 -8.64
CA GLU A 113 19.61 -2.75 -7.84
C GLU A 113 18.67 -3.29 -6.75
N LEU A 114 18.74 -4.58 -6.50
CA LEU A 114 18.03 -5.19 -5.38
C LEU A 114 18.75 -4.86 -4.05
N PRO A 115 18.00 -4.69 -2.96
CA PRO A 115 18.61 -4.52 -1.65
C PRO A 115 19.56 -5.67 -1.29
N PRO A 116 20.63 -5.42 -0.54
CA PRO A 116 21.54 -6.45 -0.11
C PRO A 116 20.83 -7.64 0.58
N GLY A 117 21.17 -8.85 0.19
CA GLY A 117 20.60 -10.08 0.75
C GLY A 117 19.28 -10.52 0.10
N ARG A 118 18.71 -9.78 -0.84
CA ARG A 118 17.52 -10.19 -1.57
C ARG A 118 17.88 -11.04 -2.78
N THR A 119 17.36 -12.26 -2.81
CA THR A 119 17.53 -13.17 -3.96
C THR A 119 16.55 -12.83 -5.08
N PRO A 120 16.93 -12.99 -6.36
CA PRO A 120 16.03 -12.79 -7.49
C PRO A 120 14.80 -13.67 -7.39
N ILE A 121 13.62 -13.09 -7.73
CA ILE A 121 12.36 -13.82 -7.80
C ILE A 121 12.29 -14.55 -9.14
N VAL A 122 11.96 -15.85 -9.09
CA VAL A 122 11.75 -16.66 -10.30
C VAL A 122 10.27 -16.70 -10.61
N THR A 123 9.86 -16.05 -11.69
CA THR A 123 8.48 -16.08 -12.19
C THR A 123 8.38 -17.06 -13.35
N LYS A 124 7.37 -17.95 -13.33
CA LYS A 124 7.10 -18.90 -14.40
C LYS A 124 5.62 -18.86 -14.78
N VAL A 125 5.36 -18.84 -16.07
CA VAL A 125 4.01 -19.04 -16.61
C VAL A 125 3.82 -20.54 -16.85
N VAL A 126 2.75 -21.11 -16.31
CA VAL A 126 2.44 -22.54 -16.40
C VAL A 126 1.03 -22.68 -16.97
N ASN A 127 0.84 -23.63 -17.90
CA ASN A 127 -0.48 -23.94 -18.44
C ASN A 127 -1.34 -24.59 -17.36
N GLU A 128 -2.64 -24.31 -17.36
CA GLU A 128 -3.61 -24.84 -16.40
C GLU A 128 -3.66 -26.38 -16.39
N ALA A 129 -3.44 -27.03 -17.52
CA ALA A 129 -3.33 -28.50 -17.59
C ALA A 129 -2.21 -29.09 -16.72
N ARG A 130 -1.27 -28.28 -16.25
CA ARG A 130 -0.18 -28.67 -15.36
C ARG A 130 -0.42 -28.26 -13.90
N ARG A 131 -1.67 -28.01 -13.52
CA ARG A 131 -2.05 -27.61 -12.16
C ARG A 131 -1.60 -28.62 -11.10
N GLU A 132 -1.71 -29.91 -11.39
CA GLU A 132 -1.27 -30.98 -10.49
C GLU A 132 0.24 -30.92 -10.20
N GLU A 133 1.06 -30.71 -11.21
CA GLU A 133 2.51 -30.52 -11.02
C GLU A 133 2.85 -29.31 -10.13
N VAL A 134 2.05 -28.25 -10.23
CA VAL A 134 2.19 -27.06 -9.37
C VAL A 134 1.85 -27.41 -7.92
N ILE A 135 0.77 -28.19 -7.70
CA ILE A 135 0.35 -28.62 -6.36
C ILE A 135 1.40 -29.54 -5.72
N GLU A 136 1.95 -30.49 -6.46
CA GLU A 136 3.05 -31.37 -5.99
C GLU A 136 4.28 -30.54 -5.59
N ARG A 137 4.60 -29.52 -6.38
CA ARG A 137 5.72 -28.64 -6.08
C ARG A 137 5.46 -27.77 -4.85
N ILE A 138 4.23 -27.31 -4.65
CA ILE A 138 3.80 -26.61 -3.44
C ILE A 138 3.97 -27.50 -2.22
N HIS A 139 3.50 -28.75 -2.28
CA HIS A 139 3.67 -29.71 -1.21
C HIS A 139 5.15 -29.89 -0.81
N SER A 140 6.03 -30.05 -1.81
CA SER A 140 7.47 -30.15 -1.61
C SER A 140 8.07 -28.88 -0.97
N GLN A 141 7.59 -27.69 -1.32
CA GLN A 141 8.07 -26.43 -0.73
C GLN A 141 7.60 -26.27 0.72
N ILE A 142 6.38 -26.67 1.03
CA ILE A 142 5.83 -26.62 2.39
C ILE A 142 6.60 -27.58 3.31
N ALA A 143 6.95 -28.78 2.81
CA ALA A 143 7.80 -29.72 3.54
C ALA A 143 9.19 -29.14 3.89
N GLN A 144 9.65 -28.12 3.18
CA GLN A 144 10.88 -27.36 3.46
C GLN A 144 10.65 -26.17 4.39
N GLY A 145 9.47 -26.01 4.99
CA GLY A 145 9.11 -24.92 5.87
C GLY A 145 8.73 -23.61 5.15
N ARG A 146 8.45 -23.65 3.86
CA ARG A 146 8.00 -22.49 3.09
C ARG A 146 6.48 -22.36 3.13
N GLN A 147 5.99 -21.16 2.93
CA GLN A 147 4.57 -20.85 2.88
C GLN A 147 4.16 -20.36 1.49
N VAL A 148 2.90 -20.54 1.15
CA VAL A 148 2.36 -20.24 -0.19
C VAL A 148 1.14 -19.33 -0.09
N TYR A 149 1.11 -18.28 -0.90
CA TYR A 149 -0.11 -17.56 -1.24
C TYR A 149 -0.66 -18.11 -2.55
N TRP A 150 -1.90 -18.54 -2.52
CA TRP A 150 -2.64 -18.88 -3.73
C TRP A 150 -3.65 -17.78 -4.00
N VAL A 151 -3.37 -16.96 -5.01
CA VAL A 151 -4.22 -15.82 -5.36
C VAL A 151 -5.18 -16.24 -6.47
N CYS A 152 -6.49 -16.19 -6.19
CA CYS A 152 -7.53 -16.41 -7.19
C CYS A 152 -7.76 -15.11 -7.97
N PRO A 153 -7.81 -15.14 -9.31
CA PRO A 153 -8.13 -13.95 -10.08
C PRO A 153 -9.56 -13.53 -9.81
N LEU A 154 -9.77 -12.20 -9.73
CA LEU A 154 -11.11 -11.60 -9.78
C LEU A 154 -11.66 -11.84 -11.20
N ILE A 155 -12.72 -12.65 -11.33
CA ILE A 155 -13.46 -12.81 -12.57
C ILE A 155 -14.56 -11.75 -12.56
N GLU A 156 -14.51 -10.86 -13.55
CA GLU A 156 -15.31 -9.65 -13.69
C GLU A 156 -16.75 -9.69 -13.14
N GLU A 157 -17.17 -8.60 -12.47
CA GLU A 157 -18.53 -8.14 -12.18
C GLU A 157 -19.32 -8.79 -11.03
N SER A 158 -18.89 -9.87 -10.38
CA SER A 158 -19.64 -10.42 -9.26
C SER A 158 -18.76 -10.85 -8.10
N GLU A 159 -18.76 -10.09 -7.02
CA GLU A 159 -18.13 -10.46 -5.75
C GLU A 159 -18.61 -11.82 -5.19
N ALA A 160 -19.78 -12.30 -5.65
CA ALA A 160 -20.30 -13.61 -5.28
C ALA A 160 -19.60 -14.76 -6.02
N LEU A 161 -19.22 -14.56 -7.29
CA LEU A 161 -18.46 -15.51 -8.07
C LEU A 161 -17.02 -15.62 -7.57
N ASP A 162 -16.41 -14.51 -7.20
CA ASP A 162 -15.06 -14.48 -6.64
C ASP A 162 -14.96 -15.28 -5.35
N LEU A 163 -15.93 -15.09 -4.45
CA LEU A 163 -16.02 -15.86 -3.22
C LEU A 163 -16.22 -17.36 -3.49
N SER A 164 -17.06 -17.71 -4.47
CA SER A 164 -17.27 -19.09 -4.90
C SER A 164 -15.99 -19.73 -5.41
N ASN A 165 -15.23 -19.03 -6.26
CA ASN A 165 -13.96 -19.51 -6.81
C ASN A 165 -12.89 -19.72 -5.72
N ALA A 166 -12.73 -18.75 -4.83
CA ALA A 166 -11.78 -18.87 -3.72
C ALA A 166 -12.16 -20.02 -2.77
N THR A 167 -13.45 -20.19 -2.50
CA THR A 167 -13.96 -21.27 -1.64
C THR A 167 -13.78 -22.65 -2.28
N ALA A 168 -14.07 -22.77 -3.58
CA ALA A 168 -13.85 -24.01 -4.32
C ALA A 168 -12.35 -24.35 -4.36
N THR A 169 -11.51 -23.39 -4.69
CA THR A 169 -10.04 -23.57 -4.70
C THR A 169 -9.50 -23.96 -3.32
N HIS A 170 -10.03 -23.36 -2.25
CA HIS A 170 -9.67 -23.75 -0.89
C HIS A 170 -10.02 -25.21 -0.59
N ALA A 171 -11.20 -25.67 -1.00
CA ALA A 171 -11.62 -27.05 -0.82
C ALA A 171 -10.72 -28.03 -1.61
N ASP A 172 -10.48 -27.75 -2.89
CA ASP A 172 -9.61 -28.53 -3.76
C ASP A 172 -8.19 -28.66 -3.20
N LEU A 173 -7.60 -27.55 -2.75
CA LEU A 173 -6.25 -27.54 -2.18
C LEU A 173 -6.19 -28.24 -0.83
N SER A 174 -7.24 -28.16 -0.02
CA SER A 174 -7.33 -28.87 1.25
C SER A 174 -7.37 -30.39 1.06
N GLU A 175 -8.03 -30.86 -0.01
CA GLU A 175 -8.06 -32.27 -0.39
C GLU A 175 -6.72 -32.71 -0.99
N ALA A 176 -6.15 -31.90 -1.87
CA ALA A 176 -4.91 -32.24 -2.58
C ALA A 176 -3.64 -32.15 -1.71
N LEU A 177 -3.68 -31.49 -0.56
CA LEU A 177 -2.55 -31.27 0.34
C LEU A 177 -2.82 -31.85 1.75
N PRO A 178 -2.93 -33.20 1.88
CA PRO A 178 -3.22 -33.81 3.18
C PRO A 178 -2.14 -33.48 4.20
N GLY A 179 -2.56 -33.12 5.43
CA GLY A 179 -1.66 -32.73 6.51
C GLY A 179 -1.15 -31.29 6.48
N VAL A 180 -1.52 -30.51 5.45
CA VAL A 180 -1.21 -29.10 5.34
C VAL A 180 -2.43 -28.27 5.75
N MET A 181 -2.25 -27.32 6.66
CA MET A 181 -3.31 -26.37 6.96
C MET A 181 -3.43 -25.36 5.82
N VAL A 182 -4.57 -25.37 5.13
CA VAL A 182 -4.95 -24.42 4.08
C VAL A 182 -5.96 -23.44 4.67
N GLY A 183 -5.69 -22.14 4.56
CA GLY A 183 -6.59 -21.08 5.01
C GLY A 183 -7.26 -20.36 3.86
N LEU A 184 -8.39 -19.73 4.14
CA LEU A 184 -9.14 -18.88 3.22
C LEU A 184 -9.21 -17.45 3.77
N LEU A 185 -8.93 -16.47 2.90
CA LEU A 185 -9.02 -15.06 3.23
C LEU A 185 -9.76 -14.31 2.12
N HIS A 186 -10.86 -13.63 2.43
CA HIS A 186 -11.60 -12.83 1.45
C HIS A 186 -12.16 -11.54 2.05
N SER A 187 -12.61 -10.62 1.19
CA SER A 187 -13.05 -9.26 1.58
C SER A 187 -14.21 -9.25 2.59
N ARG A 188 -15.15 -10.21 2.50
CA ARG A 188 -16.37 -10.28 3.32
C ARG A 188 -16.16 -10.85 4.72
N MET A 189 -15.00 -11.44 5.02
CA MET A 189 -14.74 -11.94 6.38
C MET A 189 -14.71 -10.82 7.40
N PRO A 190 -15.24 -11.06 8.62
CA PRO A 190 -15.09 -10.15 9.74
C PRO A 190 -13.62 -9.83 10.04
N THR A 191 -13.33 -8.62 10.48
CA THR A 191 -11.95 -8.19 10.76
C THR A 191 -11.24 -9.07 11.79
N ALA A 192 -11.97 -9.60 12.76
CA ALA A 192 -11.41 -10.50 13.78
C ALA A 192 -10.96 -11.83 13.16
N GLU A 193 -11.75 -12.41 12.28
CA GLU A 193 -11.42 -13.64 11.55
C GLU A 193 -10.23 -13.46 10.62
N LYS A 194 -10.20 -12.35 9.85
CA LYS A 194 -9.03 -12.00 9.02
C LYS A 194 -7.75 -11.95 9.85
N LYS A 195 -7.80 -11.32 11.03
CA LYS A 195 -6.65 -11.24 11.93
C LYS A 195 -6.24 -12.62 12.44
N ALA A 196 -7.19 -13.50 12.79
CA ALA A 196 -6.90 -14.84 13.25
C ALA A 196 -6.24 -15.69 12.16
N VAL A 197 -6.78 -15.68 10.93
CA VAL A 197 -6.21 -16.38 9.78
C VAL A 197 -4.79 -15.86 9.49
N MET A 198 -4.60 -14.55 9.47
CA MET A 198 -3.28 -13.97 9.26
C MET A 198 -2.28 -14.31 10.38
N ALA A 199 -2.73 -14.40 11.62
CA ALA A 199 -1.88 -14.81 12.74
C ALA A 199 -1.39 -16.25 12.58
N LEU A 200 -2.27 -17.17 12.19
CA LEU A 200 -1.90 -18.57 11.89
C LEU A 200 -0.93 -18.66 10.72
N PHE A 201 -1.15 -17.89 9.66
CA PHE A 201 -0.24 -17.86 8.54
C PHE A 201 1.11 -17.27 8.93
N THR A 202 1.16 -16.13 9.60
CA THR A 202 2.40 -15.46 10.00
C THR A 202 3.22 -16.30 11.00
N SER A 203 2.56 -17.11 11.86
CA SER A 203 3.24 -18.02 12.79
C SER A 203 3.82 -19.29 12.13
N GLY A 204 3.58 -19.51 10.84
CA GLY A 204 4.02 -20.72 10.13
C GLY A 204 3.17 -21.97 10.36
N GLN A 205 2.08 -21.87 11.13
CA GLN A 205 1.17 -23.01 11.37
C GLN A 205 0.31 -23.33 10.14
N MET A 206 0.11 -22.35 9.26
CA MET A 206 -0.65 -22.50 8.03
C MET A 206 0.32 -22.50 6.84
N GLY A 207 0.29 -23.55 6.02
CA GLY A 207 1.19 -23.72 4.88
C GLY A 207 0.71 -22.99 3.62
N VAL A 208 -0.59 -22.92 3.40
CA VAL A 208 -1.20 -22.26 2.23
C VAL A 208 -2.27 -21.27 2.67
N LEU A 209 -2.28 -20.11 2.06
CA LEU A 209 -3.35 -19.11 2.22
C LEU A 209 -3.96 -18.81 0.85
N VAL A 210 -5.25 -19.12 0.68
CA VAL A 210 -6.05 -18.83 -0.51
C VAL A 210 -6.75 -17.48 -0.35
N SER A 211 -6.68 -16.63 -1.37
CA SER A 211 -7.31 -15.30 -1.34
C SER A 211 -7.76 -14.85 -2.72
#